data_0ec56ad25a99c2456a61e45a01d9fe4f
#
_entry.id   0ec56ad25a99c2456a61e45a01d9fe4f
#
_cell.length_a   1.000
_cell.length_b   1.000
_cell.length_c   1.000
_cell.angle_alpha   90.00
_cell.angle_beta   90.00
_cell.angle_gamma   90.00
#
_symmetry.space_group_name_H-M   'P 1'
#
loop_
_entity.id
_entity.type
_entity.pdbx_description
1 polymer ?
#
loop_
_entity_poly.entity_id
_entity_poly.type
_entity_poly.pdbx_seq_one_letter_code
_entity_poly.pdbx_strand_id
1 'polypeptide(L)'
;MKYGYARVSTLHQDLGSQIQTLQNEGCEEIYSEKFTGTKTDRPKFQELLSILKTGDMLVVTKLDRFARSTVDAIHIIRTLFEKGVKVHILNMGLVEDTPTGRLVFNVMSAFAEFERDMIVERTQEGKAIAKLNPNFKEGRPKKYNKKQIEHALFLLHNHSYKEVEEKMGISKSTLIRAKRQLKKENAAEITVTP
;
A
#
# COMPACT_ATOMS: atom_id res chain seq x y z
N MET A 1 0.02 29.97 10.94
CA MET A 1 1.35 29.69 10.37
C MET A 1 1.25 28.92 9.07
N LYS A 2 2.27 29.03 8.20
CA LYS A 2 2.40 28.19 6.98
C LYS A 2 3.41 27.09 7.24
N TYR A 3 2.98 25.83 7.16
CA TYR A 3 3.80 24.65 7.31
C TYR A 3 3.99 23.95 5.97
N GLY A 4 5.25 23.69 5.60
CA GLY A 4 5.59 22.96 4.39
C GLY A 4 5.78 21.47 4.66
N TYR A 5 5.37 20.60 3.71
CA TYR A 5 5.74 19.19 3.74
C TYR A 5 6.35 18.75 2.44
N ALA A 6 7.52 18.10 2.53
CA ALA A 6 8.27 17.57 1.39
C ALA A 6 8.58 16.09 1.57
N ARG A 7 8.42 15.29 0.50
CA ARG A 7 8.70 13.85 0.53
C ARG A 7 9.34 13.37 -0.77
N VAL A 8 10.34 12.50 -0.65
CA VAL A 8 10.94 11.81 -1.80
C VAL A 8 10.92 10.30 -1.59
N SER A 9 10.72 9.55 -2.68
CA SER A 9 10.67 8.07 -2.65
C SER A 9 12.01 7.41 -2.97
N THR A 10 12.94 8.12 -3.64
CA THR A 10 14.24 7.60 -4.08
C THR A 10 15.35 8.61 -3.86
N LEU A 11 16.60 8.12 -3.85
CA LEU A 11 17.82 8.94 -3.73
C LEU A 11 18.01 9.95 -4.89
N HIS A 12 17.34 9.74 -6.03
CA HIS A 12 17.45 10.60 -7.22
C HIS A 12 16.38 11.69 -7.31
N GLN A 13 15.38 11.70 -6.42
CA GLN A 13 14.41 12.80 -6.37
C GLN A 13 14.99 13.93 -5.52
N ASP A 14 14.99 15.13 -6.09
CA ASP A 14 15.55 16.31 -5.44
C ASP A 14 14.62 16.81 -4.32
N LEU A 15 14.95 16.44 -3.08
CA LEU A 15 14.29 16.99 -1.87
C LEU A 15 14.60 18.49 -1.73
N GLY A 16 15.80 18.91 -2.16
CA GLY A 16 16.24 20.30 -2.08
C GLY A 16 15.35 21.23 -2.88
N SER A 17 14.97 20.85 -4.11
CA SER A 17 14.09 21.68 -4.93
C SER A 17 12.68 21.82 -4.32
N GLN A 18 12.15 20.77 -3.70
CA GLN A 18 10.86 20.86 -3.00
C GLN A 18 10.96 21.81 -1.80
N ILE A 19 12.01 21.70 -1.00
CA ILE A 19 12.24 22.58 0.17
C ILE A 19 12.37 24.03 -0.30
N GLN A 20 13.17 24.29 -1.33
CA GLN A 20 13.34 25.65 -1.87
C GLN A 20 12.00 26.23 -2.37
N THR A 21 11.18 25.41 -3.03
CA THR A 21 9.85 25.84 -3.51
C THR A 21 8.94 26.21 -2.32
N LEU A 22 8.94 25.41 -1.25
CA LEU A 22 8.15 25.66 -0.06
C LEU A 22 8.65 26.92 0.71
N GLN A 23 9.97 27.14 0.74
CA GLN A 23 10.56 28.37 1.31
C GLN A 23 10.11 29.61 0.52
N ASN A 24 10.14 29.54 -0.81
CA ASN A 24 9.72 30.63 -1.68
C ASN A 24 8.21 30.94 -1.52
N GLU A 25 7.40 29.93 -1.17
CA GLU A 25 5.98 30.10 -0.85
C GLU A 25 5.74 30.72 0.55
N GLY A 26 6.81 30.92 1.31
CA GLY A 26 6.76 31.53 2.64
C GLY A 26 6.35 30.56 3.76
N CYS A 27 6.70 29.27 3.62
CA CYS A 27 6.55 28.32 4.72
C CYS A 27 7.52 28.66 5.85
N GLU A 28 7.00 28.79 7.06
CA GLU A 28 7.76 29.12 8.28
C GLU A 28 8.50 27.90 8.83
N GLU A 29 7.87 26.74 8.77
CA GLU A 29 8.47 25.45 9.12
C GLU A 29 8.26 24.42 8.00
N ILE A 30 9.27 23.60 7.72
CA ILE A 30 9.22 22.58 6.68
C ILE A 30 9.57 21.22 7.25
N TYR A 31 8.60 20.30 7.21
CA TYR A 31 8.77 18.91 7.57
C TYR A 31 9.14 18.12 6.32
N SER A 32 10.23 17.37 6.41
CA SER A 32 10.67 16.57 5.28
C SER A 32 11.03 15.16 5.69
N GLU A 33 10.73 14.17 4.81
CA GLU A 33 11.11 12.79 5.03
C GLU A 33 11.50 12.07 3.75
N LYS A 34 12.45 11.13 3.89
CA LYS A 34 12.84 10.23 2.82
C LYS A 34 12.10 8.90 3.03
N PHE A 35 11.35 8.50 2.04
CA PHE A 35 10.58 7.27 2.07
C PHE A 35 11.33 6.15 1.35
N THR A 36 11.77 5.11 2.06
CA THR A 36 12.29 3.88 1.46
C THR A 36 11.15 2.87 1.38
N GLY A 37 10.73 2.53 0.18
CA GLY A 37 9.52 1.86 -0.29
C GLY A 37 8.85 0.71 0.49
N THR A 38 9.36 0.28 1.64
CA THR A 38 8.78 -0.82 2.43
C THR A 38 8.17 -0.40 3.76
N LYS A 39 8.53 0.75 4.31
CA LYS A 39 7.96 1.23 5.57
C LYS A 39 6.83 2.22 5.33
N THR A 40 5.66 1.86 5.83
CA THR A 40 4.42 2.66 5.73
C THR A 40 4.41 3.87 6.66
N ASP A 41 5.35 3.97 7.58
CA ASP A 41 5.38 5.01 8.61
C ASP A 41 5.90 6.32 8.05
N ARG A 42 5.16 7.40 8.31
CA ARG A 42 5.50 8.78 8.00
C ARG A 42 5.62 9.59 9.28
N PRO A 43 6.65 9.38 10.09
CA PRO A 43 6.73 9.98 11.41
C PRO A 43 6.73 11.51 11.33
N LYS A 44 7.42 12.12 10.37
CA LYS A 44 7.43 13.57 10.19
C LYS A 44 6.10 14.14 9.72
N PHE A 45 5.37 13.40 8.87
CA PHE A 45 4.03 13.80 8.49
C PHE A 45 3.04 13.69 9.66
N GLN A 46 3.11 12.62 10.45
CA GLN A 46 2.26 12.46 11.63
C GLN A 46 2.55 13.51 12.70
N GLU A 47 3.82 13.82 12.93
CA GLU A 47 4.25 14.91 13.78
C GLU A 47 3.62 16.24 13.33
N LEU A 48 3.74 16.58 12.04
CA LEU A 48 3.13 17.76 11.45
C LEU A 48 1.60 17.78 11.65
N LEU A 49 0.90 16.68 11.32
CA LEU A 49 -0.55 16.60 11.51
C LEU A 49 -0.98 16.80 12.97
N SER A 50 -0.13 16.44 13.94
CA SER A 50 -0.43 16.59 15.37
C SER A 50 -0.32 18.03 15.86
N ILE A 51 0.57 18.83 15.29
CA ILE A 51 0.82 20.22 15.71
C ILE A 51 -0.07 21.24 15.02
N LEU A 52 -0.60 20.90 13.82
CA LEU A 52 -1.48 21.80 13.04
C LEU A 52 -2.73 22.18 13.82
N LYS A 53 -3.03 23.50 13.87
CA LYS A 53 -4.15 24.11 14.58
C LYS A 53 -5.04 24.89 13.62
N THR A 54 -6.24 25.21 14.10
CA THR A 54 -7.19 26.07 13.37
C THR A 54 -6.52 27.37 12.91
N GLY A 55 -6.68 27.68 11.63
CA GLY A 55 -6.07 28.86 10.99
C GLY A 55 -4.69 28.63 10.38
N ASP A 56 -4.05 27.48 10.68
CA ASP A 56 -2.81 27.09 10.01
C ASP A 56 -3.02 26.65 8.56
N MET A 57 -1.94 26.61 7.79
CA MET A 57 -1.95 26.19 6.41
C MET A 57 -0.88 25.12 6.16
N LEU A 58 -1.30 23.98 5.64
CA LEU A 58 -0.39 22.96 5.11
C LEU A 58 -0.11 23.25 3.63
N VAL A 59 1.17 23.38 3.27
CA VAL A 59 1.63 23.62 1.90
C VAL A 59 2.41 22.41 1.40
N VAL A 60 2.06 21.92 0.21
CA VAL A 60 2.74 20.83 -0.49
C VAL A 60 2.94 21.15 -1.96
N THR A 61 4.03 20.68 -2.55
CA THR A 61 4.30 20.94 -3.98
C THR A 61 3.32 20.23 -4.90
N LYS A 62 2.94 19.00 -4.57
CA LYS A 62 2.00 18.15 -5.33
C LYS A 62 1.24 17.22 -4.40
N LEU A 63 0.06 16.75 -4.85
CA LEU A 63 -0.81 15.84 -4.10
C LEU A 63 -0.10 14.55 -3.68
N ASP A 64 0.70 13.95 -4.56
CA ASP A 64 1.43 12.70 -4.33
C ASP A 64 2.56 12.83 -3.28
N ARG A 65 2.83 14.03 -2.79
CA ARG A 65 3.82 14.25 -1.74
C ARG A 65 3.27 13.94 -0.36
N PHE A 66 2.03 14.30 -0.06
CA PHE A 66 1.44 14.02 1.26
C PHE A 66 0.46 12.84 1.28
N ALA A 67 -0.04 12.40 0.13
CA ALA A 67 -0.96 11.27 0.02
C ALA A 67 -0.37 10.13 -0.84
N ARG A 68 -0.85 8.90 -0.62
CA ARG A 68 -0.45 7.70 -1.37
C ARG A 68 -1.39 7.39 -2.53
N SER A 69 -2.60 7.85 -2.41
CA SER A 69 -3.68 7.74 -3.40
C SER A 69 -4.58 8.94 -3.28
N THR A 70 -5.42 9.15 -4.27
CA THR A 70 -6.43 10.21 -4.23
C THR A 70 -7.39 10.01 -3.06
N VAL A 71 -7.77 8.77 -2.74
CA VAL A 71 -8.61 8.45 -1.58
C VAL A 71 -7.92 8.84 -0.26
N ASP A 72 -6.62 8.54 -0.11
CA ASP A 72 -5.83 8.94 1.07
C ASP A 72 -5.76 10.45 1.21
N ALA A 73 -5.53 11.18 0.08
CA ALA A 73 -5.55 12.64 0.05
C ALA A 73 -6.88 13.23 0.54
N ILE A 74 -7.98 12.66 0.09
CA ILE A 74 -9.34 13.08 0.46
C ILE A 74 -9.55 12.94 1.96
N HIS A 75 -9.18 11.81 2.56
CA HIS A 75 -9.29 11.59 3.99
C HIS A 75 -8.45 12.59 4.80
N ILE A 76 -7.21 12.82 4.38
CA ILE A 76 -6.31 13.78 5.04
C ILE A 76 -6.88 15.20 4.95
N ILE A 77 -7.31 15.64 3.76
CA ILE A 77 -7.86 16.99 3.56
C ILE A 77 -9.14 17.18 4.39
N ARG A 78 -10.03 16.17 4.43
CA ARG A 78 -11.24 16.24 5.27
C ARG A 78 -10.89 16.42 6.74
N THR A 79 -9.96 15.64 7.27
CA THR A 79 -9.49 15.76 8.66
C THR A 79 -8.88 17.13 8.94
N LEU A 80 -8.14 17.70 7.98
CA LEU A 80 -7.58 19.04 8.10
C LEU A 80 -8.67 20.13 8.09
N PHE A 81 -9.69 20.01 7.25
CA PHE A 81 -10.83 20.90 7.24
C PHE A 81 -11.61 20.88 8.55
N GLU A 82 -11.87 19.67 9.11
CA GLU A 82 -12.51 19.51 10.42
C GLU A 82 -11.70 20.19 11.54
N LYS A 83 -10.37 20.28 11.41
CA LYS A 83 -9.49 21.02 12.30
C LYS A 83 -9.44 22.53 12.00
N GLY A 84 -10.06 22.99 10.92
CA GLY A 84 -9.97 24.38 10.45
C GLY A 84 -8.60 24.75 9.85
N VAL A 85 -7.87 23.75 9.33
CA VAL A 85 -6.57 23.90 8.66
C VAL A 85 -6.79 24.02 7.16
N LYS A 86 -6.14 24.98 6.52
CA LYS A 86 -6.16 25.20 5.07
C LYS A 86 -5.11 24.28 4.40
N VAL A 87 -5.35 23.87 3.16
CA VAL A 87 -4.42 23.07 2.38
C VAL A 87 -4.08 23.78 1.07
N HIS A 88 -2.80 24.05 0.82
CA HIS A 88 -2.31 24.62 -0.43
C HIS A 88 -1.46 23.61 -1.18
N ILE A 89 -1.97 23.14 -2.31
CA ILE A 89 -1.26 22.22 -3.20
C ILE A 89 -0.79 23.05 -4.40
N LEU A 90 0.51 23.32 -4.50
CA LEU A 90 1.04 24.35 -5.40
C LEU A 90 0.68 24.14 -6.87
N ASN A 91 0.56 22.91 -7.34
CA ASN A 91 0.15 22.60 -8.71
C ASN A 91 -1.37 22.58 -8.93
N MET A 92 -2.18 22.76 -7.89
CA MET A 92 -3.65 22.68 -7.97
C MET A 92 -4.33 23.93 -7.38
N GLY A 93 -3.62 24.70 -6.58
CA GLY A 93 -4.12 25.87 -5.88
C GLY A 93 -4.53 25.62 -4.43
N LEU A 94 -5.08 26.65 -3.82
CA LEU A 94 -5.52 26.64 -2.44
C LEU A 94 -6.84 25.90 -2.30
N VAL A 95 -6.86 24.90 -1.42
CA VAL A 95 -8.06 24.12 -1.09
C VAL A 95 -8.46 24.51 0.34
N GLU A 96 -9.52 25.29 0.45
CA GLU A 96 -10.07 25.79 1.72
C GLU A 96 -11.48 25.24 1.93
N ASP A 97 -11.95 25.31 3.19
CA ASP A 97 -13.35 24.98 3.50
C ASP A 97 -14.32 26.11 3.11
N THR A 98 -14.28 26.50 1.85
CA THR A 98 -15.21 27.40 1.17
C THR A 98 -16.19 26.62 0.31
N PRO A 99 -17.33 27.18 -0.10
CA PRO A 99 -18.25 26.50 -1.05
C PRO A 99 -17.54 26.01 -2.32
N THR A 100 -16.66 26.84 -2.89
CA THR A 100 -15.88 26.50 -4.09
C THR A 100 -14.82 25.42 -3.80
N GLY A 101 -14.09 25.54 -2.68
CA GLY A 101 -13.11 24.52 -2.27
C GLY A 101 -13.74 23.16 -1.99
N ARG A 102 -14.91 23.15 -1.34
CA ARG A 102 -15.70 21.92 -1.16
C ARG A 102 -16.19 21.33 -2.48
N LEU A 103 -16.60 22.16 -3.44
CA LEU A 103 -16.98 21.69 -4.77
C LEU A 103 -15.81 21.01 -5.47
N VAL A 104 -14.65 21.64 -5.54
CA VAL A 104 -13.42 21.08 -6.12
C VAL A 104 -13.05 19.77 -5.44
N PHE A 105 -13.07 19.74 -4.11
CA PHE A 105 -12.80 18.54 -3.32
C PHE A 105 -13.77 17.40 -3.62
N ASN A 106 -15.07 17.68 -3.73
CA ASN A 106 -16.09 16.67 -4.05
C ASN A 106 -15.90 16.11 -5.47
N VAL A 107 -15.60 16.98 -6.44
CA VAL A 107 -15.29 16.54 -7.81
C VAL A 107 -14.06 15.63 -7.84
N MET A 108 -12.99 15.99 -7.13
CA MET A 108 -11.79 15.13 -7.01
C MET A 108 -12.11 13.80 -6.34
N SER A 109 -12.99 13.82 -5.31
CA SER A 109 -13.42 12.61 -4.60
C SER A 109 -14.16 11.66 -5.54
N ALA A 110 -15.12 12.18 -6.30
CA ALA A 110 -15.87 11.41 -7.30
C ALA A 110 -14.96 10.83 -8.39
N PHE A 111 -13.95 11.60 -8.82
CA PHE A 111 -12.95 11.11 -9.78
C PHE A 111 -12.10 9.95 -9.22
N ALA A 112 -11.71 10.03 -7.95
CA ALA A 112 -10.94 8.98 -7.29
C ALA A 112 -11.74 7.68 -7.12
N GLU A 113 -13.03 7.81 -6.79
CA GLU A 113 -13.94 6.67 -6.72
C GLU A 113 -14.11 6.04 -8.11
N PHE A 114 -14.35 6.84 -9.13
CA PHE A 114 -14.47 6.39 -10.51
C PHE A 114 -13.20 5.64 -10.98
N GLU A 115 -12.00 6.20 -10.78
CA GLU A 115 -10.74 5.52 -11.12
C GLU A 115 -10.60 4.17 -10.43
N ARG A 116 -10.96 4.11 -9.14
CA ARG A 116 -10.93 2.85 -8.38
C ARG A 116 -11.88 1.82 -8.96
N ASP A 117 -13.11 2.21 -9.26
CA ASP A 117 -14.14 1.32 -9.79
C ASP A 117 -13.73 0.81 -11.19
N MET A 118 -13.18 1.66 -12.02
CA MET A 118 -12.63 1.29 -13.33
C MET A 118 -11.47 0.27 -13.22
N ILE A 119 -10.59 0.42 -12.22
CA ILE A 119 -9.51 -0.56 -11.96
C ILE A 119 -10.08 -1.89 -11.51
N VAL A 120 -11.08 -1.89 -10.62
CA VAL A 120 -11.75 -3.10 -10.13
C VAL A 120 -12.44 -3.80 -11.28
N GLU A 121 -13.25 -3.11 -12.08
CA GLU A 121 -13.95 -3.63 -13.23
C GLU A 121 -12.99 -4.29 -14.23
N ARG A 122 -11.97 -3.56 -14.69
CA ARG A 122 -10.93 -4.10 -15.59
C ARG A 122 -10.22 -5.32 -15.02
N THR A 123 -9.97 -5.33 -13.71
CA THR A 123 -9.35 -6.47 -13.02
C THR A 123 -10.28 -7.69 -13.02
N GLN A 124 -11.57 -7.49 -12.79
CA GLN A 124 -12.57 -8.56 -12.80
C GLN A 124 -12.76 -9.13 -14.21
N GLU A 125 -12.85 -8.27 -15.22
CA GLU A 125 -12.90 -8.69 -16.63
C GLU A 125 -11.66 -9.51 -17.01
N GLY A 126 -10.47 -9.01 -16.69
CA GLY A 126 -9.22 -9.73 -16.93
C GLY A 126 -9.16 -11.09 -16.23
N LYS A 127 -9.68 -11.19 -15.00
CA LYS A 127 -9.80 -12.46 -14.28
C LYS A 127 -10.84 -13.38 -14.92
N ALA A 128 -11.96 -12.85 -15.38
CA ALA A 128 -12.98 -13.65 -16.08
C ALA A 128 -12.41 -14.28 -17.36
N ILE A 129 -11.70 -13.50 -18.17
CA ILE A 129 -11.00 -13.99 -19.36
C ILE A 129 -9.93 -15.04 -19.01
N ALA A 130 -9.12 -14.77 -17.98
CA ALA A 130 -8.08 -15.70 -17.55
C ALA A 130 -8.65 -17.04 -17.07
N LYS A 131 -9.83 -17.06 -16.42
CA LYS A 131 -10.52 -18.27 -15.96
C LYS A 131 -11.04 -19.15 -17.09
N LEU A 132 -11.18 -18.63 -18.32
CA LEU A 132 -11.50 -19.45 -19.49
C LEU A 132 -10.34 -20.37 -19.90
N ASN A 133 -9.12 -20.09 -19.46
CA ASN A 133 -7.98 -20.97 -19.69
C ASN A 133 -7.98 -22.12 -18.66
N PRO A 134 -8.09 -23.41 -19.11
CA PRO A 134 -8.11 -24.57 -18.20
C PRO A 134 -6.89 -24.67 -17.28
N ASN A 135 -5.77 -24.08 -17.68
CA ASN A 135 -4.51 -24.09 -16.92
C ASN A 135 -4.38 -22.89 -15.96
N PHE A 136 -5.35 -21.98 -15.96
CA PHE A 136 -5.31 -20.81 -15.09
C PHE A 136 -5.48 -21.21 -13.63
N LYS A 137 -4.54 -20.75 -12.79
CA LYS A 137 -4.62 -20.90 -11.32
C LYS A 137 -4.53 -19.53 -10.68
N GLU A 138 -5.58 -19.16 -9.96
CA GLU A 138 -5.62 -17.92 -9.20
C GLU A 138 -4.65 -17.97 -8.02
N GLY A 139 -3.96 -16.87 -7.75
CA GLY A 139 -3.06 -16.70 -6.63
C GLY A 139 -1.57 -16.78 -6.98
N ARG A 140 -0.74 -16.78 -5.93
CA ARG A 140 0.72 -16.86 -6.10
C ARG A 140 1.13 -18.26 -6.57
N PRO A 141 1.96 -18.39 -7.64
CA PRO A 141 2.50 -19.66 -8.06
C PRO A 141 3.19 -20.41 -6.91
N LYS A 142 3.01 -21.72 -6.87
CA LYS A 142 3.69 -22.56 -5.85
C LYS A 142 5.19 -22.47 -6.07
N LYS A 143 5.94 -22.10 -5.03
CA LYS A 143 7.41 -21.98 -5.07
C LYS A 143 8.11 -23.33 -5.29
N TYR A 144 7.47 -24.41 -4.81
CA TYR A 144 7.99 -25.76 -4.90
C TYR A 144 7.01 -26.66 -5.65
N ASN A 145 7.51 -27.55 -6.51
CA ASN A 145 6.70 -28.50 -7.21
C ASN A 145 6.27 -29.67 -6.31
N LYS A 146 5.32 -30.49 -6.79
CA LYS A 146 4.78 -31.63 -6.04
C LYS A 146 5.86 -32.62 -5.63
N LYS A 147 6.78 -32.97 -6.55
CA LYS A 147 7.87 -33.92 -6.31
C LYS A 147 8.86 -33.42 -5.23
N GLN A 148 9.17 -32.12 -5.21
CA GLN A 148 10.03 -31.53 -4.19
C GLN A 148 9.40 -31.60 -2.79
N ILE A 149 8.08 -31.34 -2.72
CA ILE A 149 7.35 -31.44 -1.43
C ILE A 149 7.28 -32.89 -0.95
N GLU A 150 6.96 -33.84 -1.84
CA GLU A 150 6.93 -35.28 -1.51
C GLU A 150 8.27 -35.78 -1.01
N HIS A 151 9.35 -35.43 -1.68
CA HIS A 151 10.71 -35.78 -1.25
C HIS A 151 11.05 -35.17 0.13
N ALA A 152 10.69 -33.91 0.33
CA ALA A 152 10.92 -33.27 1.62
C ALA A 152 10.09 -33.91 2.75
N LEU A 153 8.86 -34.32 2.49
CA LEU A 153 8.03 -35.04 3.45
C LEU A 153 8.56 -36.47 3.74
N PHE A 154 9.14 -37.13 2.72
CA PHE A 154 9.82 -38.41 2.91
C PHE A 154 11.05 -38.28 3.83
N LEU A 155 11.85 -37.23 3.67
CA LEU A 155 13.00 -36.98 4.55
C LEU A 155 12.59 -36.73 6.00
N LEU A 156 11.38 -36.22 6.26
CA LEU A 156 10.87 -36.04 7.62
C LEU A 156 10.59 -37.32 8.40
N HIS A 157 10.74 -38.51 7.80
CA HIS A 157 10.70 -39.81 8.53
C HIS A 157 11.95 -40.02 9.35
N ASN A 158 13.14 -39.55 8.86
CA ASN A 158 14.43 -39.79 9.45
C ASN A 158 15.17 -38.50 9.88
N HIS A 159 14.60 -37.33 9.59
CA HIS A 159 15.19 -36.01 9.84
C HIS A 159 14.21 -35.07 10.52
N SER A 160 14.74 -34.16 11.33
CA SER A 160 13.97 -33.09 11.93
C SER A 160 13.55 -32.03 10.89
N TYR A 161 12.52 -31.23 11.19
CA TYR A 161 12.10 -30.13 10.33
C TYR A 161 13.24 -29.14 10.03
N LYS A 162 14.13 -28.91 10.99
CA LYS A 162 15.27 -28.00 10.83
C LYS A 162 16.29 -28.54 9.84
N GLU A 163 16.64 -29.81 9.95
CA GLU A 163 17.57 -30.48 9.03
C GLU A 163 17.01 -30.54 7.60
N VAL A 164 15.70 -30.80 7.42
CA VAL A 164 15.08 -30.81 6.11
C VAL A 164 15.02 -29.39 5.52
N GLU A 165 14.78 -28.36 6.33
CA GLU A 165 14.85 -26.97 5.91
C GLU A 165 16.24 -26.58 5.43
N GLU A 166 17.28 -26.97 6.15
CA GLU A 166 18.69 -26.73 5.77
C GLU A 166 19.07 -27.47 4.46
N LYS A 167 18.62 -28.73 4.29
CA LYS A 167 18.94 -29.55 3.11
C LYS A 167 18.16 -29.14 1.85
N MET A 168 16.89 -28.77 1.98
CA MET A 168 15.99 -28.58 0.85
C MET A 168 15.59 -27.11 0.61
N GLY A 169 15.94 -26.19 1.52
CA GLY A 169 15.54 -24.78 1.45
C GLY A 169 14.02 -24.55 1.60
N ILE A 170 13.26 -25.56 2.07
CA ILE A 170 11.81 -25.50 2.23
C ILE A 170 11.51 -25.20 3.69
N SER A 171 10.91 -24.04 3.98
CA SER A 171 10.67 -23.61 5.34
C SER A 171 9.80 -24.59 6.15
N LYS A 172 10.08 -24.72 7.43
CA LYS A 172 9.32 -25.54 8.38
C LYS A 172 7.82 -25.30 8.28
N SER A 173 7.37 -24.05 8.14
CA SER A 173 5.97 -23.70 7.99
C SER A 173 5.34 -24.29 6.73
N THR A 174 6.08 -24.32 5.63
CA THR A 174 5.64 -24.92 4.35
C THR A 174 5.53 -26.44 4.50
N LEU A 175 6.49 -27.09 5.14
CA LEU A 175 6.49 -28.54 5.40
C LEU A 175 5.32 -28.95 6.29
N ILE A 176 5.04 -28.22 7.36
CA ILE A 176 3.90 -28.49 8.24
C ILE A 176 2.58 -28.38 7.49
N ARG A 177 2.43 -27.32 6.65
CA ARG A 177 1.22 -27.13 5.83
C ARG A 177 1.04 -28.27 4.82
N ALA A 178 2.10 -28.66 4.14
CA ALA A 178 2.09 -29.76 3.18
C ALA A 178 1.72 -31.09 3.86
N LYS A 179 2.30 -31.41 5.04
CA LYS A 179 1.96 -32.62 5.80
C LYS A 179 0.49 -32.65 6.24
N ARG A 180 -0.05 -31.51 6.65
CA ARG A 180 -1.50 -31.41 6.97
C ARG A 180 -2.39 -31.62 5.75
N GLN A 181 -2.00 -31.11 4.60
CA GLN A 181 -2.76 -31.28 3.36
C GLN A 181 -2.77 -32.76 2.92
N LEU A 182 -1.62 -33.42 2.92
CA LEU A 182 -1.49 -34.85 2.61
C LEU A 182 -2.37 -35.74 3.53
N LYS A 183 -2.39 -35.42 4.83
CA LYS A 183 -3.26 -36.12 5.79
C LYS A 183 -4.75 -35.95 5.48
N LYS A 184 -5.17 -34.79 5.02
CA LYS A 184 -6.56 -34.53 4.60
C LYS A 184 -6.94 -35.28 3.32
N GLU A 185 -6.02 -35.31 2.35
CA GLU A 185 -6.21 -36.01 1.09
C GLU A 185 -6.36 -37.51 1.32
N ASN A 186 -5.46 -38.12 2.12
CA ASN A 186 -5.52 -39.54 2.47
C ASN A 186 -6.77 -39.90 3.31
N ALA A 187 -7.24 -39.00 4.18
CA ALA A 187 -8.47 -39.20 4.95
C ALA A 187 -9.73 -39.13 4.06
N ALA A 188 -9.72 -38.30 3.03
CA ALA A 188 -10.81 -38.20 2.06
C ALA A 188 -10.88 -39.42 1.12
N GLU A 189 -9.77 -40.02 0.74
CA GLU A 189 -9.73 -41.24 -0.08
C GLU A 189 -10.25 -42.47 0.68
N ILE A 190 -10.04 -42.54 2.01
CA ILE A 190 -10.53 -43.65 2.86
C ILE A 190 -12.07 -43.62 3.02
N THR A 191 -12.67 -42.42 2.91
CA THR A 191 -14.13 -42.24 3.07
C THR A 191 -14.93 -42.44 1.82
N VAL A 192 -14.28 -42.64 0.65
CA VAL A 192 -14.93 -42.80 -0.68
C VAL A 192 -14.92 -44.25 -1.18
N THR A 193 -14.33 -45.17 -0.44
CA THR A 193 -14.41 -46.61 -0.77
C THR A 193 -15.64 -47.23 -0.08
N PRO A 194 -16.66 -47.67 -0.85
CA PRO A 194 -17.88 -48.31 -0.30
C PRO A 194 -17.60 -49.69 0.29
#